data_1ea9413fbc5c0e2ebd12942ba9f57437
#
_entry.id   1ea9413fbc5c0e2ebd12942ba9f57437
#
_cell.length_a   1.000
_cell.length_b   1.000
_cell.length_c   1.000
_cell.angle_alpha   90.00
_cell.angle_beta   90.00
_cell.angle_gamma   90.00
#
_symmetry.space_group_name_H-M   'P 1'
#
loop_
_entity.id
_entity.type
_entity.pdbx_description
1 polymer ?
#
loop_
_entity_poly.entity_id
_entity_poly.type
_entity_poly.pdbx_seq_one_letter_code
_entity_poly.pdbx_strand_id
1 'polypeptide(L)'
;MNEGCGLPQPGNKHKMAQKPSIPKGTRDFGPSEMACRNYIFNTISRVFRTYGYAPIETPSMENLSTLMGKYGEEGDKLLFRILDSGEPFNGLDFNQFVLTDAPESAKKPAYNCKAITNKVCEKGLRYDLTVPFARFVVQHQNEISFPFRRYQIQPVWRADRPQKGRYREFYQCDADVIGSNSQLNELELVQIVDRVFELFGIRVLIKINNRKVLTGLSEICGFPDKVVDITVAIDKIDKIGIEAVEAEMLEKGLSKEAVKVIEPVLCLKGNNAEKLSLMKSLFGGASASGVVSQTGLKGIEELEELFGFIEVGGIRQNVEIDLSLARGLNYYTGAIFEVKALDFEIGSICGGGRYDNLTGIFGLPGMSGVGISFGADRIYDVLKGLDKFPESIGESAKLLFANMGKEEVNYLIPIVKSLRDRGISCEIYPEASKLKKQFDYASRKNIPFISICGDTEVESCSVNIKNLNTGEQKSFNHNDIDGISAFLVKNISQKG
;
A
#
# COMPACT_ATOMS: atom_id res chain seq x y z
N MET A 1 36.88 12.51 -69.58
CA MET A 1 35.85 13.34 -68.93
C MET A 1 34.96 12.40 -68.12
N ASN A 2 35.22 12.29 -66.85
CA ASN A 2 34.43 11.50 -65.92
C ASN A 2 33.87 12.48 -64.85
N GLU A 3 32.61 12.80 -64.97
CA GLU A 3 31.91 13.56 -63.96
C GLU A 3 31.41 12.60 -62.88
N GLY A 4 32.05 12.69 -61.71
CA GLY A 4 31.63 11.97 -60.51
C GLY A 4 30.44 12.62 -59.84
N CYS A 5 29.33 11.91 -59.82
CA CYS A 5 28.11 12.27 -59.06
C CYS A 5 28.35 12.05 -57.59
N GLY A 6 28.67 13.11 -56.86
CA GLY A 6 28.83 13.06 -55.37
C GLY A 6 27.47 13.11 -54.71
N LEU A 7 27.01 12.01 -54.12
CA LEU A 7 25.87 12.00 -53.25
C LEU A 7 26.19 12.78 -51.94
N PRO A 8 25.29 13.65 -51.47
CA PRO A 8 25.52 14.36 -50.21
C PRO A 8 25.50 13.38 -49.03
N GLN A 9 26.57 13.39 -48.25
CA GLN A 9 26.65 12.66 -46.98
C GLN A 9 25.54 13.16 -46.02
N PRO A 10 24.82 12.27 -45.33
CA PRO A 10 23.81 12.70 -44.38
C PRO A 10 24.49 13.41 -43.18
N GLY A 11 24.18 14.71 -43.07
CA GLY A 11 24.69 15.55 -41.98
C GLY A 11 24.41 14.92 -40.62
N ASN A 12 25.44 14.81 -39.80
CA ASN A 12 25.43 14.39 -38.40
C ASN A 12 24.55 15.35 -37.60
N LYS A 13 23.22 15.12 -37.56
CA LYS A 13 22.33 15.78 -36.60
C LYS A 13 22.75 15.31 -35.25
N HIS A 14 23.48 16.12 -34.50
CA HIS A 14 23.64 15.91 -33.05
C HIS A 14 22.26 15.69 -32.45
N LYS A 15 21.91 14.44 -32.14
CA LYS A 15 20.74 14.14 -31.33
C LYS A 15 20.97 14.85 -30.00
N MET A 16 20.22 15.92 -29.74
CA MET A 16 20.18 16.51 -28.41
C MET A 16 19.91 15.38 -27.44
N ALA A 17 20.75 15.24 -26.42
CA ALA A 17 20.58 14.23 -25.40
C ALA A 17 19.18 14.38 -24.80
N GLN A 18 18.39 13.34 -24.91
CA GLN A 18 17.03 13.32 -24.36
C GLN A 18 17.14 13.43 -22.84
N LYS A 19 16.49 14.45 -22.23
CA LYS A 19 16.45 14.55 -20.76
C LYS A 19 15.83 13.26 -20.19
N PRO A 20 16.50 12.58 -19.26
CA PRO A 20 15.92 11.42 -18.62
C PRO A 20 14.63 11.79 -17.89
N SER A 21 13.63 10.92 -17.96
CA SER A 21 12.34 11.09 -17.30
C SER A 21 11.79 9.74 -16.87
N ILE A 22 10.94 9.74 -15.87
CA ILE A 22 10.21 8.56 -15.39
C ILE A 22 8.77 8.57 -15.89
N PRO A 23 8.09 7.41 -15.96
CA PRO A 23 6.68 7.33 -16.32
C PRO A 23 5.80 8.16 -15.37
N LYS A 24 4.77 8.81 -15.91
CA LYS A 24 3.85 9.63 -15.10
C LYS A 24 3.12 8.77 -14.07
N GLY A 25 3.18 9.16 -12.80
CA GLY A 25 2.54 8.46 -11.69
C GLY A 25 3.44 7.43 -11.01
N THR A 26 4.70 7.32 -11.42
CA THR A 26 5.76 6.60 -10.71
C THR A 26 6.72 7.59 -10.05
N ARG A 27 7.60 7.12 -9.16
CA ARG A 27 8.52 7.96 -8.39
C ARG A 27 9.86 7.25 -8.19
N ASP A 28 10.93 8.02 -8.20
CA ASP A 28 12.20 7.64 -7.60
C ASP A 28 12.18 8.00 -6.10
N PHE A 29 12.88 7.24 -5.30
CA PHE A 29 13.03 7.50 -3.87
C PHE A 29 14.52 7.60 -3.53
N GLY A 30 14.93 8.74 -3.01
CA GLY A 30 16.28 8.96 -2.53
C GLY A 30 16.55 8.25 -1.19
N PRO A 31 17.81 8.24 -0.72
CA PRO A 31 18.20 7.51 0.50
C PRO A 31 17.36 7.86 1.73
N SER A 32 17.12 9.14 1.98
CA SER A 32 16.31 9.59 3.13
C SER A 32 14.85 9.14 3.02
N GLU A 33 14.28 9.22 1.82
CA GLU A 33 12.91 8.74 1.58
C GLU A 33 12.81 7.22 1.76
N MET A 34 13.82 6.47 1.27
CA MET A 34 13.88 5.02 1.47
C MET A 34 14.04 4.64 2.94
N ALA A 35 14.79 5.40 3.73
CA ALA A 35 14.89 5.19 5.16
C ALA A 35 13.53 5.35 5.86
N CYS A 36 12.77 6.39 5.53
CA CYS A 36 11.40 6.60 5.99
C CYS A 36 10.45 5.47 5.55
N ARG A 37 10.54 5.02 4.31
CA ARG A 37 9.74 3.89 3.80
C ARG A 37 10.08 2.59 4.52
N ASN A 38 11.36 2.30 4.74
CA ASN A 38 11.80 1.12 5.48
C ASN A 38 11.32 1.14 6.94
N TYR A 39 11.25 2.31 7.58
CA TYR A 39 10.64 2.46 8.89
C TYR A 39 9.18 2.00 8.90
N ILE A 40 8.40 2.42 7.88
CA ILE A 40 7.00 1.99 7.72
C ILE A 40 6.92 0.49 7.52
N PHE A 41 7.67 -0.07 6.56
CA PHE A 41 7.65 -1.51 6.26
C PHE A 41 8.07 -2.36 7.44
N ASN A 42 9.14 -1.96 8.14
CA ASN A 42 9.66 -2.69 9.30
C ASN A 42 8.69 -2.65 10.49
N THR A 43 8.04 -1.52 10.72
CA THR A 43 7.03 -1.38 11.79
C THR A 43 5.83 -2.28 11.52
N ILE A 44 5.26 -2.22 10.31
CA ILE A 44 4.12 -3.03 9.92
C ILE A 44 4.47 -4.53 9.94
N SER A 45 5.59 -4.94 9.32
CA SER A 45 5.99 -6.34 9.28
C SER A 45 6.30 -6.93 10.66
N ARG A 46 6.83 -6.10 11.59
CA ARG A 46 7.03 -6.50 12.99
C ARG A 46 5.70 -6.79 13.67
N VAL A 47 4.68 -5.93 13.48
CA VAL A 47 3.35 -6.16 14.03
C VAL A 47 2.75 -7.43 13.44
N PHE A 48 2.75 -7.62 12.12
CA PHE A 48 2.24 -8.85 11.49
C PHE A 48 2.85 -10.11 12.10
N ARG A 49 4.17 -10.12 12.29
CA ARG A 49 4.86 -11.26 12.91
C ARG A 49 4.46 -11.52 14.36
N THR A 50 4.15 -10.47 15.13
CA THR A 50 3.64 -10.64 16.52
C THR A 50 2.29 -11.35 16.57
N TYR A 51 1.49 -11.24 15.50
CA TYR A 51 0.21 -11.95 15.37
C TYR A 51 0.34 -13.30 14.63
N GLY A 52 1.57 -13.78 14.38
CA GLY A 52 1.82 -15.09 13.79
C GLY A 52 1.64 -15.15 12.27
N TYR A 53 1.64 -14.02 11.57
CA TYR A 53 1.57 -14.00 10.11
C TYR A 53 2.92 -14.33 9.49
N ALA A 54 2.93 -15.23 8.52
CA ALA A 54 4.10 -15.65 7.76
C ALA A 54 4.29 -14.79 6.50
N PRO A 55 5.53 -14.40 6.15
CA PRO A 55 5.80 -13.66 4.93
C PRO A 55 5.67 -14.56 3.70
N ILE A 56 5.06 -14.04 2.64
CA ILE A 56 5.10 -14.63 1.29
C ILE A 56 5.39 -13.56 0.25
N GLU A 57 5.77 -13.99 -0.94
CA GLU A 57 5.85 -13.17 -2.14
C GLU A 57 5.18 -13.85 -3.32
N THR A 58 4.59 -13.07 -4.21
CA THR A 58 4.06 -13.51 -5.49
C THR A 58 4.71 -12.72 -6.62
N PRO A 59 4.74 -13.23 -7.86
CA PRO A 59 5.28 -12.49 -9.00
C PRO A 59 4.59 -11.13 -9.23
N SER A 60 5.34 -10.15 -9.72
CA SER A 60 4.80 -8.85 -10.13
C SER A 60 3.92 -8.97 -11.37
N MET A 61 4.23 -9.92 -12.24
CA MET A 61 3.46 -10.27 -13.43
C MET A 61 2.61 -11.51 -13.15
N GLU A 62 1.35 -11.43 -13.51
CA GLU A 62 0.40 -12.53 -13.46
C GLU A 62 -0.15 -12.79 -14.87
N ASN A 63 -0.65 -14.01 -15.11
CA ASN A 63 -1.42 -14.27 -16.30
C ASN A 63 -2.65 -13.36 -16.32
N LEU A 64 -2.96 -12.77 -17.47
CA LEU A 64 -4.09 -11.84 -17.57
C LEU A 64 -5.43 -12.52 -17.24
N SER A 65 -5.56 -13.82 -17.50
CA SER A 65 -6.70 -14.64 -17.09
C SER A 65 -6.88 -14.75 -15.57
N THR A 66 -5.78 -14.65 -14.81
CA THR A 66 -5.81 -14.59 -13.34
C THR A 66 -6.40 -13.27 -12.85
N LEU A 67 -6.11 -12.16 -13.53
CA LEU A 67 -6.45 -10.81 -13.10
C LEU A 67 -7.84 -10.36 -13.61
N MET A 68 -8.16 -10.66 -14.88
CA MET A 68 -9.38 -10.18 -15.53
C MET A 68 -10.66 -10.73 -14.89
N GLY A 69 -11.69 -9.86 -14.78
CA GLY A 69 -13.00 -10.21 -14.26
C GLY A 69 -13.06 -10.35 -12.73
N LYS A 70 -11.98 -10.00 -12.00
CA LYS A 70 -11.92 -10.13 -10.53
C LYS A 70 -12.21 -8.79 -9.83
N TYR A 71 -11.94 -7.68 -10.50
CA TYR A 71 -12.00 -6.33 -9.93
C TYR A 71 -13.24 -5.55 -10.36
N GLY A 72 -14.14 -6.15 -11.15
CA GLY A 72 -15.25 -5.48 -11.81
C GLY A 72 -14.81 -4.67 -13.04
N GLU A 73 -15.79 -4.13 -13.79
CA GLU A 73 -15.50 -3.43 -15.04
C GLU A 73 -14.56 -2.23 -14.90
N GLU A 74 -14.68 -1.49 -13.80
CA GLU A 74 -13.84 -0.32 -13.54
C GLU A 74 -12.41 -0.75 -13.22
N GLY A 75 -12.22 -1.75 -12.35
CA GLY A 75 -10.90 -2.27 -12.00
C GLY A 75 -10.19 -2.91 -13.19
N ASP A 76 -10.92 -3.64 -14.03
CA ASP A 76 -10.36 -4.25 -15.24
C ASP A 76 -9.82 -3.22 -16.25
N LYS A 77 -10.40 -2.00 -16.29
CA LYS A 77 -9.90 -0.88 -17.09
C LYS A 77 -8.59 -0.29 -16.55
N LEU A 78 -8.30 -0.51 -15.29
CA LEU A 78 -7.11 0.02 -14.61
C LEU A 78 -5.94 -0.97 -14.58
N LEU A 79 -6.09 -2.17 -15.14
CA LEU A 79 -5.01 -3.15 -15.25
C LEU A 79 -3.95 -2.70 -16.27
N PHE A 80 -2.69 -2.70 -15.85
CA PHE A 80 -1.57 -2.61 -16.79
C PHE A 80 -1.39 -3.96 -17.50
N ARG A 81 -1.55 -3.97 -18.81
CA ARG A 81 -1.33 -5.13 -19.66
C ARG A 81 0.07 -5.09 -20.24
N ILE A 82 0.71 -6.22 -20.35
CA ILE A 82 2.07 -6.35 -20.87
C ILE A 82 1.96 -6.94 -22.26
N LEU A 83 2.46 -6.20 -23.25
CA LEU A 83 2.57 -6.67 -24.62
C LEU A 83 3.53 -7.86 -24.66
N ASP A 84 3.15 -8.93 -25.35
CA ASP A 84 3.98 -10.12 -25.44
C ASP A 84 5.31 -9.82 -26.16
N SER A 85 6.37 -10.48 -25.70
CA SER A 85 7.74 -10.28 -26.21
C SER A 85 7.88 -10.82 -27.63
N GLY A 86 8.79 -10.26 -28.39
CA GLY A 86 9.05 -10.67 -29.79
C GLY A 86 8.17 -9.91 -30.77
N GLU A 87 7.45 -10.63 -31.64
CA GLU A 87 6.59 -10.07 -32.68
C GLU A 87 5.09 -10.35 -32.36
N PRO A 88 4.49 -9.66 -31.39
CA PRO A 88 3.17 -10.01 -30.86
C PRO A 88 2.04 -9.84 -31.89
N PHE A 89 2.28 -9.10 -32.96
CA PHE A 89 1.31 -8.90 -34.06
C PHE A 89 1.52 -9.84 -35.26
N ASN A 90 2.57 -10.69 -35.21
CA ASN A 90 2.85 -11.62 -36.30
C ASN A 90 1.74 -12.66 -36.42
N GLY A 91 1.23 -12.84 -37.65
CA GLY A 91 0.12 -13.74 -37.92
C GLY A 91 -1.27 -13.23 -37.49
N LEU A 92 -1.39 -12.02 -36.98
CA LEU A 92 -2.67 -11.43 -36.59
C LEU A 92 -3.39 -10.86 -37.83
N ASP A 93 -4.55 -11.43 -38.15
CA ASP A 93 -5.43 -10.87 -39.18
C ASP A 93 -6.28 -9.73 -38.61
N PHE A 94 -5.89 -8.50 -38.82
CA PHE A 94 -6.60 -7.29 -38.36
C PHE A 94 -8.01 -7.14 -38.91
N ASN A 95 -8.36 -7.75 -40.03
CA ASN A 95 -9.70 -7.69 -40.59
C ASN A 95 -10.74 -8.32 -39.66
N GLN A 96 -10.37 -9.32 -38.86
CA GLN A 96 -11.24 -9.96 -37.90
C GLN A 96 -11.64 -9.04 -36.73
N PHE A 97 -10.97 -7.91 -36.56
CA PHE A 97 -11.20 -6.96 -35.47
C PHE A 97 -11.82 -5.65 -35.96
N VAL A 98 -12.20 -5.54 -37.21
CA VAL A 98 -12.89 -4.35 -37.73
C VAL A 98 -14.30 -4.30 -37.14
N LEU A 99 -14.67 -3.11 -36.62
CA LEU A 99 -16.02 -2.87 -36.12
C LEU A 99 -16.95 -2.61 -37.30
N THR A 100 -18.00 -3.42 -37.46
CA THR A 100 -18.99 -3.31 -38.52
C THR A 100 -19.93 -2.13 -38.33
N ASP A 101 -20.05 -1.58 -37.12
CA ASP A 101 -20.95 -0.49 -36.76
C ASP A 101 -20.28 0.90 -36.90
N ALA A 102 -19.08 0.98 -37.48
CA ALA A 102 -18.42 2.23 -37.70
C ALA A 102 -19.19 3.06 -38.76
N PRO A 103 -19.42 4.37 -38.52
CA PRO A 103 -20.14 5.20 -39.51
C PRO A 103 -19.41 5.19 -40.84
N GLU A 104 -20.18 5.07 -41.95
CA GLU A 104 -19.64 5.04 -43.34
C GLU A 104 -18.77 6.26 -43.71
N SER A 105 -18.89 7.35 -42.92
CA SER A 105 -18.05 8.56 -43.05
C SER A 105 -16.64 8.40 -42.48
N ALA A 106 -16.33 7.30 -41.80
CA ALA A 106 -15.01 7.07 -41.20
C ALA A 106 -13.97 6.81 -42.31
N LYS A 107 -13.01 7.71 -42.47
CA LYS A 107 -11.91 7.59 -43.46
C LYS A 107 -10.95 6.43 -43.18
N LYS A 108 -11.07 5.74 -42.00
CA LYS A 108 -10.24 4.62 -41.58
C LYS A 108 -11.10 3.58 -40.84
N PRO A 109 -10.80 2.28 -40.95
CA PRO A 109 -11.53 1.27 -40.22
C PRO A 109 -11.35 1.49 -38.70
N ALA A 110 -12.46 1.35 -37.95
CA ALA A 110 -12.43 1.29 -36.49
C ALA A 110 -12.19 -0.17 -36.05
N TYR A 111 -11.34 -0.36 -35.06
CA TYR A 111 -10.96 -1.69 -34.58
C TYR A 111 -11.45 -1.95 -33.16
N ASN A 112 -11.82 -3.19 -32.87
CA ASN A 112 -12.05 -3.68 -31.52
C ASN A 112 -10.71 -3.80 -30.77
N CYS A 113 -10.23 -2.68 -30.22
CA CYS A 113 -8.96 -2.62 -29.52
C CYS A 113 -8.87 -3.57 -28.33
N LYS A 114 -10.01 -3.83 -27.64
CA LYS A 114 -10.07 -4.77 -26.50
C LYS A 114 -9.77 -6.19 -26.99
N ALA A 115 -10.35 -6.61 -28.09
CA ALA A 115 -10.12 -7.94 -28.65
C ALA A 115 -8.69 -8.12 -29.14
N ILE A 116 -8.11 -7.10 -29.82
CA ILE A 116 -6.70 -7.10 -30.23
C ILE A 116 -5.79 -7.21 -29.01
N THR A 117 -5.99 -6.37 -28.01
CA THR A 117 -5.17 -6.37 -26.79
C THR A 117 -5.19 -7.73 -26.08
N ASN A 118 -6.34 -8.39 -26.05
CA ASN A 118 -6.45 -9.73 -25.43
C ASN A 118 -5.69 -10.83 -26.22
N LYS A 119 -5.37 -10.59 -27.50
CA LYS A 119 -4.59 -11.53 -28.32
C LYS A 119 -3.09 -11.34 -28.24
N VAL A 120 -2.65 -10.12 -27.86
CA VAL A 120 -1.24 -9.74 -27.87
C VAL A 120 -0.69 -9.44 -26.46
N CYS A 121 -1.51 -9.67 -25.42
CA CYS A 121 -1.13 -9.48 -24.01
C CYS A 121 -1.63 -10.69 -23.21
N GLU A 122 -0.74 -11.64 -22.94
CA GLU A 122 -1.05 -12.79 -22.09
C GLU A 122 -0.87 -12.48 -20.59
N LYS A 123 -0.12 -11.42 -20.28
CA LYS A 123 0.30 -11.04 -18.92
C LYS A 123 -0.12 -9.63 -18.58
N GLY A 124 -0.26 -9.37 -17.28
CA GLY A 124 -0.47 -8.04 -16.73
C GLY A 124 0.30 -7.85 -15.44
N LEU A 125 0.46 -6.58 -15.02
CA LEU A 125 0.96 -6.28 -13.68
C LEU A 125 -0.17 -6.45 -12.67
N ARG A 126 0.13 -7.04 -11.51
CA ARG A 126 -0.86 -7.24 -10.44
C ARG A 126 -1.45 -5.93 -9.96
N TYR A 127 -2.76 -5.91 -9.80
CA TYR A 127 -3.55 -4.75 -9.36
C TYR A 127 -3.59 -4.61 -7.84
N ASP A 128 -3.60 -5.76 -7.15
CA ASP A 128 -3.54 -5.92 -5.70
C ASP A 128 -2.70 -7.17 -5.34
N LEU A 129 -2.62 -7.48 -4.05
CA LEU A 129 -1.93 -8.68 -3.57
C LEU A 129 -2.90 -9.82 -3.23
N THR A 130 -4.21 -9.55 -3.16
CA THR A 130 -5.23 -10.53 -2.72
C THR A 130 -5.56 -11.54 -3.80
N VAL A 131 -5.74 -11.12 -5.06
CA VAL A 131 -6.02 -12.05 -6.18
C VAL A 131 -4.81 -12.97 -6.46
N PRO A 132 -3.56 -12.47 -6.54
CA PRO A 132 -2.37 -13.32 -6.59
C PRO A 132 -2.24 -14.27 -5.39
N PHE A 133 -2.63 -13.82 -4.20
CA PHE A 133 -2.64 -14.68 -3.01
C PHE A 133 -3.67 -15.81 -3.12
N ALA A 134 -4.88 -15.54 -3.59
CA ALA A 134 -5.88 -16.60 -3.80
C ALA A 134 -5.38 -17.67 -4.78
N ARG A 135 -4.73 -17.27 -5.90
CA ARG A 135 -4.07 -18.20 -6.81
C ARG A 135 -2.96 -18.99 -6.10
N PHE A 136 -2.12 -18.33 -5.30
CA PHE A 136 -1.05 -18.97 -4.53
C PHE A 136 -1.61 -20.04 -3.59
N VAL A 137 -2.67 -19.75 -2.84
CA VAL A 137 -3.32 -20.70 -1.94
C VAL A 137 -3.78 -21.95 -2.68
N VAL A 138 -4.42 -21.80 -3.84
CA VAL A 138 -4.90 -22.93 -4.63
C VAL A 138 -3.74 -23.79 -5.13
N GLN A 139 -2.66 -23.18 -5.61
CA GLN A 139 -1.49 -23.89 -6.11
C GLN A 139 -0.70 -24.62 -5.02
N HIS A 140 -0.68 -24.08 -3.79
CA HIS A 140 0.09 -24.61 -2.68
C HIS A 140 -0.77 -25.22 -1.56
N GLN A 141 -2.06 -25.52 -1.82
CA GLN A 141 -3.01 -26.00 -0.82
C GLN A 141 -2.56 -27.24 -0.04
N ASN A 142 -1.72 -28.08 -0.63
CA ASN A 142 -1.17 -29.27 -0.02
C ASN A 142 0.11 -29.04 0.80
N GLU A 143 0.70 -27.83 0.71
CA GLU A 143 1.94 -27.45 1.35
C GLU A 143 1.69 -26.53 2.57
N ILE A 144 0.52 -25.88 2.62
CA ILE A 144 0.13 -24.93 3.66
C ILE A 144 -0.89 -25.55 4.63
N SER A 145 -0.80 -25.15 5.90
CA SER A 145 -1.78 -25.55 6.92
C SER A 145 -2.85 -24.47 7.09
N PHE A 146 -4.12 -24.87 7.17
CA PHE A 146 -5.24 -23.96 7.40
C PHE A 146 -5.67 -23.96 8.90
N PRO A 147 -6.12 -22.81 9.45
CA PRO A 147 -6.14 -21.48 8.85
C PRO A 147 -4.75 -20.94 8.56
N PHE A 148 -4.56 -20.40 7.38
CA PHE A 148 -3.28 -19.86 6.93
C PHE A 148 -3.26 -18.34 7.10
N ARG A 149 -2.29 -17.84 7.87
CA ARG A 149 -2.03 -16.41 8.09
C ARG A 149 -0.80 -15.98 7.30
N ARG A 150 -0.98 -15.10 6.34
CA ARG A 150 0.13 -14.56 5.55
C ARG A 150 0.21 -13.05 5.65
N TYR A 151 1.40 -12.48 5.48
CA TYR A 151 1.55 -11.08 5.11
C TYR A 151 2.45 -10.93 3.88
N GLN A 152 2.27 -9.81 3.17
CA GLN A 152 2.99 -9.50 1.94
C GLN A 152 3.18 -8.00 1.83
N ILE A 153 4.42 -7.54 1.59
CA ILE A 153 4.76 -6.13 1.41
C ILE A 153 5.42 -5.98 0.06
N GLN A 154 4.65 -5.61 -0.94
CA GLN A 154 5.11 -5.55 -2.32
C GLN A 154 4.43 -4.42 -3.10
N PRO A 155 5.01 -3.98 -4.25
CA PRO A 155 4.39 -3.00 -5.12
C PRO A 155 3.21 -3.59 -5.90
N VAL A 156 2.25 -2.71 -6.22
CA VAL A 156 1.11 -2.99 -7.10
C VAL A 156 0.96 -1.85 -8.11
N TRP A 157 0.25 -2.12 -9.20
CA TRP A 157 0.14 -1.18 -10.32
C TRP A 157 -1.30 -0.96 -10.73
N ARG A 158 -1.71 0.32 -10.79
CA ARG A 158 -3.03 0.74 -11.24
C ARG A 158 -2.92 1.89 -12.23
N ALA A 159 -3.59 1.78 -13.37
CA ALA A 159 -3.58 2.82 -14.42
C ALA A 159 -4.43 4.05 -14.05
N ASP A 160 -4.56 4.34 -12.78
CA ASP A 160 -5.27 5.50 -12.23
C ASP A 160 -4.73 6.83 -12.78
N ARG A 161 -5.59 7.87 -12.78
CA ARG A 161 -5.14 9.24 -13.01
C ARG A 161 -4.34 9.70 -11.79
N PRO A 162 -3.03 10.02 -11.95
CA PRO A 162 -2.18 10.41 -10.83
C PRO A 162 -2.67 11.70 -10.17
N GLN A 163 -2.72 11.68 -8.82
CA GLN A 163 -3.01 12.84 -7.97
C GLN A 163 -2.37 12.63 -6.60
N LYS A 164 -2.41 13.62 -5.71
CA LYS A 164 -1.85 13.50 -4.34
C LYS A 164 -2.45 12.26 -3.64
N GLY A 165 -1.58 11.39 -3.12
CA GLY A 165 -1.97 10.13 -2.46
C GLY A 165 -2.51 9.04 -3.39
N ARG A 166 -2.41 9.21 -4.74
CA ARG A 166 -2.82 8.20 -5.74
C ARG A 166 -1.77 8.10 -6.84
N TYR A 167 -1.05 7.00 -6.85
CA TYR A 167 0.07 6.71 -7.74
C TYR A 167 -0.27 5.52 -8.64
N ARG A 168 0.48 5.37 -9.73
CA ARG A 168 0.35 4.22 -10.63
C ARG A 168 1.15 3.01 -10.18
N GLU A 169 2.20 3.24 -9.41
CA GLU A 169 2.98 2.24 -8.72
C GLU A 169 3.06 2.64 -7.24
N PHE A 170 2.66 1.75 -6.34
CA PHE A 170 2.67 1.99 -4.90
C PHE A 170 2.73 0.67 -4.13
N TYR A 171 3.16 0.74 -2.86
CA TYR A 171 3.28 -0.44 -2.02
C TYR A 171 2.03 -0.69 -1.20
N GLN A 172 1.59 -1.93 -1.20
CA GLN A 172 0.62 -2.46 -0.25
C GLN A 172 1.32 -3.34 0.79
N CYS A 173 0.86 -3.23 2.05
CA CYS A 173 1.29 -4.11 3.13
C CYS A 173 0.04 -4.87 3.58
N ASP A 174 -0.13 -6.07 3.06
CA ASP A 174 -1.32 -6.87 3.24
C ASP A 174 -1.13 -7.94 4.30
N ALA A 175 -2.16 -8.18 5.11
CA ALA A 175 -2.27 -9.31 6.01
C ALA A 175 -3.62 -9.99 5.79
N ASP A 176 -3.61 -11.30 5.58
CA ASP A 176 -4.82 -12.11 5.34
C ASP A 176 -4.78 -13.41 6.14
N VAL A 177 -5.98 -13.84 6.55
CA VAL A 177 -6.25 -15.18 7.09
C VAL A 177 -7.20 -15.88 6.14
N ILE A 178 -6.90 -17.11 5.73
CA ILE A 178 -7.77 -17.92 4.88
C ILE A 178 -8.00 -19.30 5.50
N GLY A 179 -9.20 -19.86 5.30
CA GLY A 179 -9.60 -21.16 5.84
C GLY A 179 -10.32 -21.08 7.19
N SER A 180 -10.94 -19.92 7.52
CA SER A 180 -11.74 -19.75 8.75
C SER A 180 -12.87 -18.73 8.56
N ASN A 181 -14.05 -19.06 9.07
CA ASN A 181 -15.25 -18.19 9.07
C ASN A 181 -15.40 -17.38 10.36
N SER A 182 -14.52 -17.55 11.35
CA SER A 182 -14.65 -16.92 12.67
C SER A 182 -14.44 -15.41 12.60
N GLN A 183 -15.30 -14.63 13.31
CA GLN A 183 -15.17 -13.19 13.46
C GLN A 183 -13.96 -12.80 14.36
N LEU A 184 -13.31 -13.75 15.01
CA LEU A 184 -12.04 -13.53 15.69
C LEU A 184 -10.93 -13.11 14.74
N ASN A 185 -11.01 -13.50 13.46
CA ASN A 185 -10.04 -13.05 12.46
C ASN A 185 -10.21 -11.56 12.15
N GLU A 186 -11.45 -11.06 12.08
CA GLU A 186 -11.74 -9.63 11.94
C GLU A 186 -11.26 -8.84 13.14
N LEU A 187 -11.51 -9.31 14.38
CA LEU A 187 -10.98 -8.69 15.59
C LEU A 187 -9.45 -8.57 15.52
N GLU A 188 -8.76 -9.66 15.15
CA GLU A 188 -7.29 -9.69 15.04
C GLU A 188 -6.80 -8.64 14.05
N LEU A 189 -7.47 -8.48 12.91
CA LEU A 189 -7.12 -7.45 11.91
C LEU A 189 -7.36 -6.03 12.46
N VAL A 190 -8.44 -5.80 13.22
CA VAL A 190 -8.70 -4.51 13.90
C VAL A 190 -7.59 -4.23 14.93
N GLN A 191 -7.17 -5.22 15.71
CA GLN A 191 -6.07 -5.10 16.68
C GLN A 191 -4.73 -4.78 15.98
N ILE A 192 -4.47 -5.39 14.82
CA ILE A 192 -3.28 -5.09 14.01
C ILE A 192 -3.31 -3.63 13.56
N VAL A 193 -4.45 -3.14 13.06
CA VAL A 193 -4.63 -1.74 12.66
C VAL A 193 -4.38 -0.81 13.85
N ASP A 194 -5.03 -1.08 14.99
CA ASP A 194 -4.86 -0.32 16.24
C ASP A 194 -3.39 -0.21 16.62
N ARG A 195 -2.69 -1.35 16.67
CA ARG A 195 -1.29 -1.41 17.08
C ARG A 195 -0.35 -0.70 16.11
N VAL A 196 -0.55 -0.84 14.81
CA VAL A 196 0.28 -0.18 13.78
C VAL A 196 0.18 1.33 13.92
N PHE A 197 -1.04 1.88 14.02
CA PHE A 197 -1.24 3.32 14.10
C PHE A 197 -0.89 3.90 15.48
N GLU A 198 -1.00 3.11 16.55
CA GLU A 198 -0.43 3.47 17.84
C GLU A 198 1.10 3.67 17.75
N LEU A 199 1.82 2.73 17.12
CA LEU A 199 3.27 2.82 16.95
C LEU A 199 3.71 3.99 16.07
N PHE A 200 2.89 4.38 15.09
CA PHE A 200 3.12 5.57 14.28
C PHE A 200 2.69 6.87 14.96
N GLY A 201 2.00 6.81 16.10
CA GLY A 201 1.43 7.97 16.78
C GLY A 201 0.35 8.67 15.95
N ILE A 202 -0.33 7.97 15.04
CA ILE A 202 -1.42 8.49 14.20
C ILE A 202 -2.76 8.10 14.82
N ARG A 203 -3.64 9.08 15.04
CA ARG A 203 -5.03 8.80 15.43
C ARG A 203 -5.84 8.44 14.20
N VAL A 204 -6.59 7.35 14.28
CA VAL A 204 -7.41 6.88 13.16
C VAL A 204 -8.84 6.58 13.59
N LEU A 205 -9.73 6.60 12.59
CA LEU A 205 -11.09 6.09 12.67
C LEU A 205 -11.15 4.81 11.83
N ILE A 206 -11.52 3.70 12.46
CA ILE A 206 -11.74 2.40 11.83
C ILE A 206 -13.24 2.29 11.56
N LYS A 207 -13.63 2.39 10.31
CA LYS A 207 -15.00 2.22 9.85
C LYS A 207 -15.23 0.78 9.44
N ILE A 208 -16.33 0.20 9.92
CA ILE A 208 -16.70 -1.20 9.64
C ILE A 208 -18.13 -1.24 9.12
N ASN A 209 -18.36 -2.05 8.09
CA ASN A 209 -19.69 -2.43 7.61
C ASN A 209 -19.66 -3.91 7.22
N ASN A 210 -20.78 -4.42 6.69
CA ASN A 210 -20.89 -5.77 6.18
C ASN A 210 -21.66 -5.77 4.84
N ARG A 211 -21.13 -6.49 3.84
CA ARG A 211 -21.76 -6.62 2.51
C ARG A 211 -23.16 -7.19 2.58
N LYS A 212 -23.41 -8.10 3.53
CA LYS A 212 -24.73 -8.69 3.75
C LYS A 212 -25.76 -7.65 4.23
N VAL A 213 -25.32 -6.66 5.01
CA VAL A 213 -26.15 -5.50 5.40
C VAL A 213 -26.58 -4.69 4.18
N LEU A 214 -25.63 -4.42 3.27
CA LEU A 214 -25.92 -3.69 2.02
C LEU A 214 -26.86 -4.47 1.10
N THR A 215 -26.67 -5.79 1.00
CA THR A 215 -27.60 -6.68 0.29
C THR A 215 -28.99 -6.67 0.96
N GLY A 216 -29.03 -6.75 2.29
CA GLY A 216 -30.28 -6.68 3.05
C GLY A 216 -31.07 -5.39 2.79
N LEU A 217 -30.39 -4.25 2.63
CA LEU A 217 -31.05 -2.99 2.26
C LEU A 217 -31.75 -3.10 0.90
N SER A 218 -31.11 -3.70 -0.10
CA SER A 218 -31.71 -3.88 -1.42
C SER A 218 -32.90 -4.86 -1.39
N GLU A 219 -32.81 -5.90 -0.56
CA GLU A 219 -33.90 -6.87 -0.38
C GLU A 219 -35.14 -6.21 0.25
N ILE A 220 -35.00 -5.46 1.35
CA ILE A 220 -36.14 -4.81 2.00
C ILE A 220 -36.75 -3.67 1.17
N CYS A 221 -35.98 -3.11 0.22
CA CYS A 221 -36.50 -2.14 -0.74
C CYS A 221 -37.26 -2.78 -1.91
N GLY A 222 -37.21 -4.11 -2.05
CA GLY A 222 -37.80 -4.83 -3.19
C GLY A 222 -36.99 -4.75 -4.49
N PHE A 223 -35.70 -4.38 -4.41
CA PHE A 223 -34.80 -4.26 -5.56
C PHE A 223 -33.50 -5.05 -5.36
N PRO A 224 -33.56 -6.37 -5.15
CA PRO A 224 -32.38 -7.19 -4.87
C PRO A 224 -31.31 -7.12 -5.96
N ASP A 225 -31.69 -6.90 -7.22
CA ASP A 225 -30.76 -6.79 -8.35
C ASP A 225 -30.03 -5.44 -8.40
N LYS A 226 -30.44 -4.44 -7.60
CA LYS A 226 -29.88 -3.09 -7.59
C LYS A 226 -28.93 -2.82 -6.41
N VAL A 227 -28.37 -3.86 -5.79
CA VAL A 227 -27.39 -3.72 -4.69
C VAL A 227 -26.27 -2.75 -5.06
N VAL A 228 -25.71 -2.87 -6.27
CA VAL A 228 -24.60 -2.02 -6.73
C VAL A 228 -25.05 -0.57 -6.86
N ASP A 229 -26.22 -0.31 -7.45
CA ASP A 229 -26.73 1.05 -7.64
C ASP A 229 -27.01 1.74 -6.30
N ILE A 230 -27.62 1.03 -5.37
CA ILE A 230 -27.91 1.51 -4.01
C ILE A 230 -26.62 1.81 -3.27
N THR A 231 -25.67 0.87 -3.29
CA THR A 231 -24.40 1.03 -2.55
C THR A 231 -23.53 2.14 -3.12
N VAL A 232 -23.48 2.31 -4.44
CA VAL A 232 -22.74 3.41 -5.10
C VAL A 232 -23.38 4.78 -4.79
N ALA A 233 -24.72 4.85 -4.67
CA ALA A 233 -25.38 6.08 -4.27
C ALA A 233 -25.10 6.42 -2.80
N ILE A 234 -25.24 5.45 -1.89
CA ILE A 234 -24.98 5.61 -0.45
C ILE A 234 -23.52 6.06 -0.20
N ASP A 235 -22.55 5.51 -0.90
CA ASP A 235 -21.13 5.89 -0.77
C ASP A 235 -20.84 7.37 -1.05
N LYS A 236 -21.73 8.05 -1.74
CA LYS A 236 -21.57 9.48 -2.07
C LYS A 236 -22.18 10.40 -1.00
N ILE A 237 -22.89 9.87 0.00
CA ILE A 237 -23.69 10.66 0.95
C ILE A 237 -22.87 11.77 1.62
N ASP A 238 -21.64 11.48 2.03
CA ASP A 238 -20.73 12.46 2.66
C ASP A 238 -20.35 13.62 1.71
N LYS A 239 -20.49 13.42 0.39
CA LYS A 239 -20.04 14.38 -0.63
C LYS A 239 -21.18 15.21 -1.22
N ILE A 240 -22.30 14.57 -1.47
CA ILE A 240 -23.41 15.20 -2.20
C ILE A 240 -24.66 15.41 -1.33
N GLY A 241 -24.70 14.84 -0.10
CA GLY A 241 -25.85 14.95 0.80
C GLY A 241 -26.97 13.96 0.49
N ILE A 242 -27.91 13.84 1.42
CA ILE A 242 -29.00 12.86 1.39
C ILE A 242 -29.92 13.10 0.19
N GLU A 243 -30.39 14.35 -0.01
CA GLU A 243 -31.32 14.70 -1.10
C GLU A 243 -30.78 14.32 -2.50
N ALA A 244 -29.48 14.55 -2.74
CA ALA A 244 -28.86 14.19 -4.00
C ALA A 244 -28.68 12.67 -4.16
N VAL A 245 -28.44 11.94 -3.07
CA VAL A 245 -28.39 10.46 -3.05
C VAL A 245 -29.78 9.88 -3.37
N GLU A 246 -30.84 10.39 -2.78
CA GLU A 246 -32.22 9.99 -3.06
C GLU A 246 -32.58 10.23 -4.53
N ALA A 247 -32.24 11.42 -5.06
CA ALA A 247 -32.45 11.73 -6.47
C ALA A 247 -31.70 10.77 -7.41
N GLU A 248 -30.44 10.44 -7.09
CA GLU A 248 -29.66 9.45 -7.88
C GLU A 248 -30.30 8.05 -7.82
N MET A 249 -30.81 7.63 -6.66
CA MET A 249 -31.52 6.35 -6.53
C MET A 249 -32.78 6.30 -7.40
N LEU A 250 -33.57 7.37 -7.42
CA LEU A 250 -34.74 7.49 -8.29
C LEU A 250 -34.38 7.45 -9.78
N GLU A 251 -33.32 8.17 -10.17
CA GLU A 251 -32.79 8.16 -11.55
C GLU A 251 -32.35 6.77 -11.99
N LYS A 252 -31.76 5.99 -11.08
CA LYS A 252 -31.38 4.58 -11.29
C LYS A 252 -32.56 3.62 -11.27
N GLY A 253 -33.80 4.13 -11.13
CA GLY A 253 -35.05 3.39 -11.26
C GLY A 253 -35.51 2.69 -9.98
N LEU A 254 -35.11 3.17 -8.79
CA LEU A 254 -35.79 2.81 -7.56
C LEU A 254 -37.13 3.56 -7.47
N SER A 255 -38.11 2.94 -6.80
CA SER A 255 -39.39 3.65 -6.53
C SER A 255 -39.24 4.61 -5.34
N LYS A 256 -40.16 5.58 -5.24
CA LYS A 256 -40.22 6.50 -4.10
C LYS A 256 -40.42 5.75 -2.78
N GLU A 257 -41.20 4.67 -2.80
CA GLU A 257 -41.42 3.80 -1.65
C GLU A 257 -40.14 3.11 -1.21
N ALA A 258 -39.34 2.62 -2.16
CA ALA A 258 -38.06 2.02 -1.87
C ALA A 258 -37.07 3.02 -1.23
N VAL A 259 -37.02 4.26 -1.74
CA VAL A 259 -36.17 5.32 -1.15
C VAL A 259 -36.60 5.61 0.30
N LYS A 260 -37.89 5.69 0.58
CA LYS A 260 -38.41 5.87 1.96
C LYS A 260 -38.01 4.71 2.91
N VAL A 261 -37.84 3.50 2.41
CA VAL A 261 -37.36 2.37 3.22
C VAL A 261 -35.89 2.54 3.61
N ILE A 262 -35.09 3.16 2.76
CA ILE A 262 -33.66 3.39 2.99
C ILE A 262 -33.42 4.66 3.83
N GLU A 263 -34.28 5.68 3.75
CA GLU A 263 -34.11 6.98 4.41
C GLU A 263 -33.71 6.90 5.90
N PRO A 264 -34.31 6.04 6.76
CA PRO A 264 -33.89 5.87 8.15
C PRO A 264 -32.40 5.44 8.28
N VAL A 265 -31.89 4.72 7.30
CA VAL A 265 -30.49 4.26 7.27
C VAL A 265 -29.56 5.38 6.83
N LEU A 266 -29.96 6.19 5.85
CA LEU A 266 -29.19 7.36 5.39
C LEU A 266 -29.07 8.42 6.48
N CYS A 267 -30.10 8.57 7.29
CA CYS A 267 -30.16 9.54 8.40
C CYS A 267 -29.60 9.01 9.72
N LEU A 268 -29.11 7.76 9.75
CA LEU A 268 -28.78 7.06 10.98
C LEU A 268 -27.60 7.71 11.71
N LYS A 269 -27.88 8.28 12.87
CA LYS A 269 -26.93 8.81 13.84
C LYS A 269 -27.03 7.99 15.13
N GLY A 270 -25.99 8.02 15.94
CA GLY A 270 -25.98 7.32 17.22
C GLY A 270 -24.74 6.44 17.38
N ASN A 271 -24.67 5.75 18.51
CA ASN A 271 -23.61 4.81 18.81
C ASN A 271 -23.80 3.48 18.05
N ASN A 272 -22.80 2.61 18.10
CA ASN A 272 -22.81 1.35 17.37
C ASN A 272 -23.99 0.43 17.76
N ALA A 273 -24.34 0.39 19.05
CA ALA A 273 -25.46 -0.45 19.54
C ALA A 273 -26.81 0.04 19.02
N GLU A 274 -27.05 1.36 18.98
CA GLU A 274 -28.23 1.97 18.42
C GLU A 274 -28.35 1.69 16.91
N LYS A 275 -27.24 1.79 16.18
CA LYS A 275 -27.17 1.46 14.75
C LYS A 275 -27.55 0.01 14.49
N LEU A 276 -26.95 -0.94 15.23
CA LEU A 276 -27.24 -2.38 15.11
C LEU A 276 -28.70 -2.69 15.44
N SER A 277 -29.25 -2.10 16.53
CA SER A 277 -30.64 -2.32 16.96
C SER A 277 -31.62 -1.85 15.91
N LEU A 278 -31.44 -0.65 15.33
CA LEU A 278 -32.31 -0.15 14.27
C LEU A 278 -32.25 -1.04 13.04
N MET A 279 -31.05 -1.40 12.58
CA MET A 279 -30.89 -2.25 11.40
C MET A 279 -31.50 -3.63 11.59
N LYS A 280 -31.33 -4.23 12.78
CA LYS A 280 -31.96 -5.52 13.14
C LYS A 280 -33.49 -5.43 13.07
N SER A 281 -34.07 -4.37 13.58
CA SER A 281 -35.51 -4.09 13.50
C SER A 281 -35.99 -3.95 12.05
N LEU A 282 -35.31 -3.14 11.23
CA LEU A 282 -35.65 -2.94 9.83
C LEU A 282 -35.59 -4.25 9.02
N PHE A 283 -34.54 -5.03 9.20
CA PHE A 283 -34.41 -6.35 8.51
C PHE A 283 -35.35 -7.41 9.07
N GLY A 284 -35.79 -7.26 10.33
CA GLY A 284 -36.80 -8.10 10.96
C GLY A 284 -38.24 -7.83 10.52
N GLY A 285 -38.47 -6.90 9.58
CA GLY A 285 -39.79 -6.58 9.01
C GLY A 285 -40.45 -5.33 9.55
N ALA A 286 -39.77 -4.53 10.40
CA ALA A 286 -40.29 -3.25 10.86
C ALA A 286 -40.11 -2.11 9.85
N SER A 287 -39.50 -2.39 8.68
CA SER A 287 -39.39 -1.45 7.57
C SER A 287 -40.78 -1.14 6.97
N ALA A 288 -40.90 -0.01 6.29
CA ALA A 288 -42.16 0.36 5.62
C ALA A 288 -42.62 -0.66 4.56
N SER A 289 -41.75 -1.51 4.06
CA SER A 289 -42.10 -2.60 3.15
C SER A 289 -42.61 -3.85 3.85
N GLY A 290 -42.41 -4.01 5.16
CA GLY A 290 -42.70 -5.25 5.89
C GLY A 290 -41.90 -6.48 5.50
N VAL A 291 -40.89 -6.33 4.61
CA VAL A 291 -40.05 -7.42 4.10
C VAL A 291 -39.00 -7.81 5.13
N VAL A 292 -38.86 -9.11 5.39
CA VAL A 292 -37.78 -9.66 6.23
C VAL A 292 -36.59 -10.02 5.34
N SER A 293 -35.40 -9.52 5.68
CA SER A 293 -34.16 -9.89 5.01
C SER A 293 -33.31 -10.80 5.89
N GLN A 294 -33.26 -12.10 5.54
CA GLN A 294 -32.39 -13.07 6.24
C GLN A 294 -30.91 -12.76 6.00
N THR A 295 -30.56 -12.30 4.80
CA THR A 295 -29.20 -11.88 4.46
C THR A 295 -28.76 -10.70 5.33
N GLY A 296 -29.62 -9.67 5.45
CA GLY A 296 -29.36 -8.50 6.29
C GLY A 296 -29.22 -8.86 7.76
N LEU A 297 -30.14 -9.69 8.30
CA LEU A 297 -30.08 -10.18 9.68
C LEU A 297 -28.76 -10.93 9.94
N LYS A 298 -28.31 -11.80 9.01
CA LYS A 298 -27.02 -12.48 9.14
C LYS A 298 -25.84 -11.51 9.17
N GLY A 299 -25.88 -10.45 8.36
CA GLY A 299 -24.86 -9.39 8.40
C GLY A 299 -24.84 -8.64 9.74
N ILE A 300 -26.00 -8.42 10.37
CA ILE A 300 -26.09 -7.80 11.69
C ILE A 300 -25.55 -8.75 12.77
N GLU A 301 -25.89 -10.04 12.74
CA GLU A 301 -25.33 -11.02 13.68
C GLU A 301 -23.79 -11.05 13.65
N GLU A 302 -23.19 -11.02 12.46
CA GLU A 302 -21.75 -10.98 12.29
C GLU A 302 -21.12 -9.68 12.86
N LEU A 303 -21.80 -8.54 12.66
CA LEU A 303 -21.36 -7.27 13.26
C LEU A 303 -21.53 -7.26 14.78
N GLU A 304 -22.67 -7.76 15.33
CA GLU A 304 -22.88 -7.90 16.78
C GLU A 304 -21.78 -8.75 17.42
N GLU A 305 -21.43 -9.90 16.83
CA GLU A 305 -20.35 -10.77 17.30
C GLU A 305 -18.99 -10.04 17.29
N LEU A 306 -18.65 -9.39 16.14
CA LEU A 306 -17.39 -8.64 16.01
C LEU A 306 -17.29 -7.49 17.01
N PHE A 307 -18.35 -6.68 17.16
CA PHE A 307 -18.33 -5.56 18.12
C PHE A 307 -18.31 -6.03 19.57
N GLY A 308 -18.94 -7.17 19.88
CA GLY A 308 -18.78 -7.83 21.19
C GLY A 308 -17.32 -8.22 21.48
N PHE A 309 -16.58 -8.71 20.49
CA PHE A 309 -15.15 -8.96 20.63
C PHE A 309 -14.32 -7.66 20.73
N ILE A 310 -14.67 -6.62 19.99
CA ILE A 310 -13.98 -5.31 20.02
C ILE A 310 -14.08 -4.68 21.40
N GLU A 311 -15.25 -4.77 22.08
CA GLU A 311 -15.47 -4.22 23.42
C GLU A 311 -14.47 -4.80 24.47
N VAL A 312 -14.13 -6.07 24.37
CA VAL A 312 -13.16 -6.73 25.27
C VAL A 312 -11.75 -6.77 24.69
N GLY A 313 -11.58 -6.40 23.42
CA GLY A 313 -10.35 -6.53 22.64
C GLY A 313 -9.25 -5.52 22.95
N GLY A 314 -9.52 -4.50 23.81
CA GLY A 314 -8.54 -3.49 24.24
C GLY A 314 -8.13 -2.52 23.13
N ILE A 315 -9.01 -2.25 22.17
CA ILE A 315 -8.77 -1.31 21.06
C ILE A 315 -8.73 0.13 21.59
N ARG A 316 -7.74 0.90 21.19
CA ARG A 316 -7.51 2.30 21.59
C ARG A 316 -7.99 3.32 20.58
N GLN A 317 -8.01 2.94 19.30
CA GLN A 317 -8.49 3.78 18.21
C GLN A 317 -10.02 3.79 18.17
N ASN A 318 -10.59 4.79 17.53
CA ASN A 318 -12.04 4.86 17.36
C ASN A 318 -12.50 3.82 16.34
N VAL A 319 -13.53 3.05 16.71
CA VAL A 319 -14.16 2.05 15.83
C VAL A 319 -15.65 2.36 15.72
N GLU A 320 -16.16 2.50 14.50
CA GLU A 320 -17.58 2.77 14.27
C GLU A 320 -18.17 1.92 13.15
N ILE A 321 -19.46 1.62 13.28
CA ILE A 321 -20.27 1.09 12.19
C ILE A 321 -20.62 2.25 11.26
N ASP A 322 -20.21 2.15 10.00
CA ASP A 322 -20.53 3.13 8.98
C ASP A 322 -21.28 2.47 7.82
N LEU A 323 -22.60 2.66 7.81
CA LEU A 323 -23.48 2.08 6.80
C LEU A 323 -23.28 2.71 5.41
N SER A 324 -22.67 3.90 5.34
CA SER A 324 -22.26 4.52 4.08
C SER A 324 -21.01 3.87 3.48
N LEU A 325 -20.28 3.06 4.24
CA LEU A 325 -19.14 2.30 3.74
C LEU A 325 -19.63 1.19 2.82
N ALA A 326 -19.77 1.53 1.55
CA ALA A 326 -20.23 0.64 0.49
C ALA A 326 -19.12 0.28 -0.51
N ARG A 327 -17.95 0.92 -0.38
CA ARG A 327 -16.77 0.70 -1.21
C ARG A 327 -16.09 -0.61 -0.90
N GLY A 328 -15.29 -1.02 -1.83
CA GLY A 328 -14.45 -2.19 -1.75
C GLY A 328 -14.42 -2.92 -3.09
N LEU A 329 -13.57 -3.90 -3.17
CA LEU A 329 -13.48 -4.75 -4.35
C LEU A 329 -14.70 -5.67 -4.42
N ASN A 330 -15.15 -5.99 -5.62
CA ASN A 330 -16.38 -6.75 -5.85
C ASN A 330 -16.35 -8.18 -5.27
N TYR A 331 -15.19 -8.66 -4.85
CA TYR A 331 -15.05 -9.97 -4.25
C TYR A 331 -15.33 -10.04 -2.74
N TYR A 332 -15.56 -8.91 -2.05
CA TYR A 332 -15.95 -8.93 -0.64
C TYR A 332 -17.38 -9.43 -0.44
N THR A 333 -17.56 -10.30 0.56
CA THR A 333 -18.81 -11.02 0.86
C THR A 333 -19.35 -10.81 2.27
N GLY A 334 -18.52 -10.34 3.19
CA GLY A 334 -18.84 -10.12 4.60
C GLY A 334 -18.40 -8.75 5.10
N ALA A 335 -17.70 -8.73 6.24
CA ALA A 335 -17.15 -7.51 6.83
C ALA A 335 -16.27 -6.75 5.84
N ILE A 336 -16.38 -5.42 5.86
CA ILE A 336 -15.54 -4.48 5.10
C ILE A 336 -14.98 -3.42 6.05
N PHE A 337 -13.73 -3.02 5.80
CA PHE A 337 -12.97 -2.10 6.63
C PHE A 337 -12.48 -0.91 5.82
N GLU A 338 -12.56 0.27 6.41
CA GLU A 338 -11.88 1.46 5.93
C GLU A 338 -11.26 2.21 7.10
N VAL A 339 -10.01 2.64 6.97
CA VAL A 339 -9.29 3.38 8.01
C VAL A 339 -8.91 4.75 7.49
N LYS A 340 -9.36 5.79 8.21
CA LYS A 340 -9.09 7.20 7.91
C LYS A 340 -8.19 7.81 8.99
N ALA A 341 -7.19 8.59 8.58
CA ALA A 341 -6.45 9.45 9.51
C ALA A 341 -7.35 10.60 9.98
N LEU A 342 -7.33 10.90 11.29
CA LEU A 342 -8.14 11.98 11.89
C LEU A 342 -7.45 13.34 11.83
N ASP A 343 -6.11 13.35 11.84
CA ASP A 343 -5.33 14.58 11.94
C ASP A 343 -4.73 15.04 10.60
N PHE A 344 -5.03 14.34 9.51
CA PHE A 344 -4.49 14.65 8.18
C PHE A 344 -5.49 14.31 7.08
N GLU A 345 -5.79 15.28 6.23
CA GLU A 345 -6.74 15.08 5.12
C GLU A 345 -6.10 14.29 3.98
N ILE A 346 -6.46 13.03 3.89
CA ILE A 346 -6.05 12.10 2.84
C ILE A 346 -7.14 11.04 2.67
N GLY A 347 -7.13 10.33 1.54
CA GLY A 347 -7.99 9.14 1.38
C GLY A 347 -7.65 8.03 2.38
N SER A 348 -8.44 6.96 2.38
CA SER A 348 -8.23 5.76 3.20
C SER A 348 -6.77 5.31 3.24
N ILE A 349 -6.20 5.12 4.44
CA ILE A 349 -4.81 4.71 4.65
C ILE A 349 -4.66 3.21 4.91
N CYS A 350 -5.76 2.53 5.23
CA CYS A 350 -5.88 1.08 5.28
C CYS A 350 -7.30 0.70 4.91
N GLY A 351 -7.49 -0.47 4.34
CA GLY A 351 -8.80 -1.01 4.02
C GLY A 351 -8.74 -2.51 3.80
N GLY A 352 -9.90 -3.18 3.80
CA GLY A 352 -9.95 -4.63 3.64
C GLY A 352 -11.36 -5.18 3.72
N GLY A 353 -11.48 -6.50 3.87
CA GLY A 353 -12.73 -7.17 4.08
C GLY A 353 -12.65 -8.68 3.93
N ARG A 354 -13.80 -9.34 4.19
CA ARG A 354 -13.98 -10.79 4.04
C ARG A 354 -14.34 -11.15 2.61
N TYR A 355 -13.74 -12.22 2.12
CA TYR A 355 -13.98 -12.80 0.79
C TYR A 355 -14.10 -14.33 0.88
N ASP A 356 -15.28 -14.88 0.56
CA ASP A 356 -15.57 -16.30 0.76
C ASP A 356 -15.38 -17.15 -0.50
N ASN A 357 -15.36 -16.53 -1.68
CA ASN A 357 -15.43 -17.26 -2.95
C ASN A 357 -14.20 -17.02 -3.86
N LEU A 358 -13.21 -16.28 -3.40
CA LEU A 358 -12.09 -15.85 -4.26
C LEU A 358 -11.23 -17.03 -4.73
N THR A 359 -10.97 -18.01 -3.86
CA THR A 359 -10.25 -19.24 -4.23
C THR A 359 -11.09 -20.17 -5.11
N GLY A 360 -12.42 -20.11 -4.98
CA GLY A 360 -13.34 -20.89 -5.83
C GLY A 360 -13.19 -20.58 -7.31
N ILE A 361 -12.83 -19.34 -7.65
CA ILE A 361 -12.55 -18.91 -9.03
C ILE A 361 -11.35 -19.68 -9.63
N PHE A 362 -10.44 -20.14 -8.77
CA PHE A 362 -9.23 -20.89 -9.14
C PHE A 362 -9.36 -22.40 -8.87
N GLY A 363 -10.58 -22.89 -8.57
CA GLY A 363 -10.85 -24.31 -8.42
C GLY A 363 -10.84 -24.86 -6.97
N LEU A 364 -10.76 -23.97 -5.95
CA LEU A 364 -10.85 -24.34 -4.53
C LEU A 364 -12.03 -23.62 -3.86
N PRO A 365 -13.27 -24.08 -4.02
CA PRO A 365 -14.45 -23.46 -3.41
C PRO A 365 -14.50 -23.68 -1.89
N GLY A 366 -15.29 -22.83 -1.19
CA GLY A 366 -15.58 -23.00 0.24
C GLY A 366 -14.47 -22.52 1.19
N MET A 367 -13.46 -21.83 0.69
CA MET A 367 -12.40 -21.25 1.51
C MET A 367 -12.69 -19.79 1.80
N SER A 368 -13.16 -19.50 3.01
CA SER A 368 -13.34 -18.12 3.49
C SER A 368 -12.01 -17.50 3.85
N GLY A 369 -11.83 -16.24 3.46
CA GLY A 369 -10.68 -15.42 3.82
C GLY A 369 -11.11 -14.03 4.24
N VAL A 370 -10.27 -13.38 5.05
CA VAL A 370 -10.40 -11.99 5.43
C VAL A 370 -9.02 -11.35 5.48
N GLY A 371 -8.91 -10.10 5.04
CA GLY A 371 -7.62 -9.41 5.04
C GLY A 371 -7.75 -7.90 5.03
N ILE A 372 -6.63 -7.25 5.34
CA ILE A 372 -6.45 -5.80 5.31
C ILE A 372 -5.19 -5.45 4.52
N SER A 373 -5.20 -4.25 3.96
CA SER A 373 -4.10 -3.69 3.19
C SER A 373 -3.78 -2.28 3.67
N PHE A 374 -2.56 -2.06 4.19
CA PHE A 374 -2.05 -0.73 4.49
C PHE A 374 -1.45 -0.10 3.24
N GLY A 375 -1.89 1.11 2.92
CA GLY A 375 -1.34 1.92 1.83
C GLY A 375 -0.07 2.64 2.27
N ALA A 376 1.10 2.02 2.10
CA ALA A 376 2.37 2.53 2.63
C ALA A 376 2.69 3.96 2.17
N ASP A 377 2.38 4.30 0.92
CA ASP A 377 2.64 5.61 0.36
C ASP A 377 1.76 6.71 0.97
N ARG A 378 0.50 6.40 1.30
CA ARG A 378 -0.38 7.32 2.01
C ARG A 378 0.02 7.48 3.48
N ILE A 379 0.43 6.38 4.14
CA ILE A 379 0.98 6.44 5.50
C ILE A 379 2.25 7.30 5.52
N TYR A 380 3.11 7.19 4.50
CA TYR A 380 4.27 8.05 4.34
C TYR A 380 3.88 9.54 4.27
N ASP A 381 2.87 9.88 3.44
CA ASP A 381 2.38 11.25 3.30
C ASP A 381 1.82 11.79 4.64
N VAL A 382 1.10 10.95 5.41
CA VAL A 382 0.59 11.31 6.75
C VAL A 382 1.73 11.55 7.73
N LEU A 383 2.67 10.61 7.88
CA LEU A 383 3.80 10.72 8.79
C LEU A 383 4.66 11.95 8.49
N LYS A 384 4.91 12.21 7.20
CA LYS A 384 5.66 13.39 6.75
C LYS A 384 4.91 14.69 7.02
N GLY A 385 3.60 14.70 6.75
CA GLY A 385 2.76 15.88 6.93
C GLY A 385 2.55 16.26 8.41
N LEU A 386 2.60 15.27 9.31
CA LEU A 386 2.46 15.44 10.75
C LEU A 386 3.82 15.51 11.48
N ASP A 387 4.93 15.46 10.76
CA ASP A 387 6.30 15.45 11.31
C ASP A 387 6.52 14.34 12.37
N LYS A 388 6.02 13.12 12.05
CA LYS A 388 6.06 11.98 12.97
C LYS A 388 7.12 10.93 12.65
N PHE A 389 7.99 11.18 11.68
CA PHE A 389 9.16 10.32 11.49
C PHE A 389 10.17 10.53 12.61
N PRO A 390 10.77 9.46 13.18
CA PRO A 390 11.86 9.60 14.13
C PRO A 390 13.04 10.40 13.57
N GLU A 391 13.61 11.31 14.33
CA GLU A 391 14.75 12.14 13.91
C GLU A 391 15.98 11.32 13.48
N SER A 392 16.14 10.12 14.04
CA SER A 392 17.25 9.21 13.71
C SER A 392 17.13 8.51 12.34
N ILE A 393 16.04 8.76 11.60
CA ILE A 393 15.84 8.16 10.28
C ILE A 393 16.67 8.92 9.24
N GLY A 394 17.50 8.19 8.51
CA GLY A 394 18.24 8.70 7.36
C GLY A 394 19.73 8.86 7.58
N GLU A 395 20.27 8.46 8.71
CA GLU A 395 21.72 8.42 8.94
C GLU A 395 22.35 7.35 8.03
N SER A 396 23.20 7.78 7.07
CA SER A 396 23.90 6.86 6.15
C SER A 396 25.10 6.21 6.80
N ALA A 397 25.84 6.94 7.62
CA ALA A 397 26.93 6.49 8.46
C ALA A 397 26.89 7.28 9.78
N LYS A 398 27.32 6.63 10.87
CA LYS A 398 27.44 7.26 12.19
C LYS A 398 28.75 8.00 12.35
N LEU A 399 29.81 7.51 11.74
CA LEU A 399 31.16 8.04 11.87
C LEU A 399 31.86 8.13 10.52
N LEU A 400 32.41 9.31 10.22
CA LEU A 400 33.33 9.51 9.11
C LEU A 400 34.75 9.56 9.66
N PHE A 401 35.65 8.74 9.14
CA PHE A 401 37.08 8.88 9.33
C PHE A 401 37.65 9.77 8.21
N ALA A 402 38.32 10.86 8.59
CA ALA A 402 38.97 11.72 7.64
C ALA A 402 40.20 11.03 7.02
N ASN A 403 40.37 11.18 5.72
CA ASN A 403 41.54 10.68 5.01
C ASN A 403 42.61 11.78 4.95
N MET A 404 43.66 11.61 5.74
CA MET A 404 44.80 12.55 5.81
C MET A 404 45.95 12.13 4.89
N GLY A 405 46.04 10.82 4.57
CA GLY A 405 47.07 10.26 3.74
C GLY A 405 47.09 8.74 3.79
N LYS A 406 48.08 8.12 3.14
CA LYS A 406 48.12 6.67 3.01
C LYS A 406 48.46 5.94 4.33
N GLU A 407 49.31 6.56 5.17
CA GLU A 407 49.73 5.95 6.43
C GLU A 407 48.61 5.93 7.43
N GLU A 408 47.88 7.07 7.57
CA GLU A 408 46.73 7.19 8.45
C GLU A 408 45.58 6.28 8.01
N VAL A 409 45.34 6.17 6.70
CA VAL A 409 44.33 5.25 6.19
C VAL A 409 44.69 3.79 6.52
N ASN A 410 45.96 3.39 6.37
CA ASN A 410 46.39 2.04 6.76
C ASN A 410 46.15 1.77 8.27
N TYR A 411 46.41 2.76 9.11
CA TYR A 411 46.11 2.70 10.53
C TYR A 411 44.62 2.57 10.83
N LEU A 412 43.78 3.29 10.10
CA LEU A 412 42.31 3.32 10.31
C LEU A 412 41.60 2.05 9.79
N ILE A 413 42.09 1.38 8.75
CA ILE A 413 41.41 0.22 8.13
C ILE A 413 41.01 -0.85 9.14
N PRO A 414 41.89 -1.35 10.05
CA PRO A 414 41.52 -2.38 11.01
C PRO A 414 40.52 -1.90 12.05
N ILE A 415 40.59 -0.61 12.46
CA ILE A 415 39.66 0.02 13.39
C ILE A 415 38.27 0.09 12.77
N VAL A 416 38.18 0.60 11.55
CA VAL A 416 36.92 0.69 10.79
C VAL A 416 36.30 -0.69 10.58
N LYS A 417 37.12 -1.69 10.26
CA LYS A 417 36.63 -3.08 10.15
C LYS A 417 36.05 -3.55 11.46
N SER A 418 36.74 -3.37 12.59
CA SER A 418 36.30 -3.80 13.90
C SER A 418 35.01 -3.10 14.37
N LEU A 419 34.81 -1.84 14.02
CA LEU A 419 33.56 -1.11 14.28
C LEU A 419 32.41 -1.64 13.44
N ARG A 420 32.65 -1.92 12.14
CA ARG A 420 31.65 -2.51 11.25
C ARG A 420 31.24 -3.91 11.70
N ASP A 421 32.18 -4.73 12.17
CA ASP A 421 31.90 -6.06 12.72
C ASP A 421 30.98 -6.00 13.97
N ARG A 422 30.95 -4.86 14.68
CA ARG A 422 30.02 -4.56 15.79
C ARG A 422 28.72 -3.85 15.34
N GLY A 423 28.49 -3.73 14.04
CA GLY A 423 27.28 -3.10 13.48
C GLY A 423 27.31 -1.57 13.53
N ILE A 424 28.45 -0.93 13.78
CA ILE A 424 28.59 0.52 13.70
C ILE A 424 28.82 0.92 12.23
N SER A 425 27.87 1.67 11.67
CA SER A 425 28.02 2.18 10.31
C SER A 425 29.07 3.29 10.27
N CYS A 426 30.17 3.08 9.57
CA CYS A 426 31.24 4.06 9.42
C CYS A 426 31.91 3.96 8.04
N GLU A 427 32.46 5.09 7.60
CA GLU A 427 33.17 5.19 6.32
C GLU A 427 34.50 5.95 6.48
N ILE A 428 35.48 5.64 5.63
CA ILE A 428 36.68 6.45 5.46
C ILE A 428 36.44 7.32 4.23
N TYR A 429 36.76 8.61 4.32
CA TYR A 429 36.69 9.47 3.14
C TYR A 429 37.65 8.94 2.05
N PRO A 430 37.16 8.73 0.80
CA PRO A 430 37.90 7.90 -0.17
C PRO A 430 39.22 8.52 -0.66
N GLU A 431 39.33 9.84 -0.68
CA GLU A 431 40.49 10.55 -1.24
C GLU A 431 41.14 11.46 -0.21
N ALA A 432 42.47 11.49 -0.15
CA ALA A 432 43.16 12.52 0.62
C ALA A 432 42.83 13.92 0.08
N SER A 433 42.22 14.74 0.91
CA SER A 433 41.75 16.08 0.53
C SER A 433 41.71 17.02 1.73
N LYS A 434 41.57 18.32 1.47
CA LYS A 434 41.45 19.31 2.53
C LYS A 434 40.34 18.96 3.50
N LEU A 435 40.59 19.04 4.81
CA LEU A 435 39.63 18.73 5.87
C LEU A 435 38.26 19.44 5.67
N LYS A 436 38.28 20.70 5.22
CA LYS A 436 37.05 21.43 4.94
C LYS A 436 36.12 20.65 3.98
N LYS A 437 36.66 20.06 2.90
CA LYS A 437 35.85 19.25 1.95
C LYS A 437 35.26 18.02 2.62
N GLN A 438 35.98 17.41 3.56
CA GLN A 438 35.55 16.22 4.28
C GLN A 438 34.49 16.57 5.34
N PHE A 439 34.62 17.71 6.02
CA PHE A 439 33.57 18.23 6.91
C PHE A 439 32.30 18.59 6.15
N ASP A 440 32.41 19.27 4.99
CA ASP A 440 31.27 19.57 4.13
C ASP A 440 30.57 18.32 3.65
N TYR A 441 31.30 17.24 3.42
CA TYR A 441 30.75 15.93 3.06
C TYR A 441 30.00 15.32 4.24
N ALA A 442 30.58 15.29 5.44
CA ALA A 442 29.93 14.80 6.64
C ALA A 442 28.62 15.56 6.92
N SER A 443 28.66 16.89 6.82
CA SER A 443 27.48 17.75 7.01
C SER A 443 26.37 17.46 6.00
N ARG A 444 26.71 17.36 4.70
CA ARG A 444 25.70 17.07 3.65
C ARG A 444 25.06 15.69 3.80
N LYS A 445 25.80 14.72 4.36
CA LYS A 445 25.31 13.38 4.64
C LYS A 445 24.67 13.22 6.01
N ASN A 446 24.61 14.28 6.81
CA ASN A 446 24.16 14.27 8.21
C ASN A 446 24.89 13.21 9.06
N ILE A 447 26.20 13.05 8.84
CA ILE A 447 27.04 12.15 9.65
C ILE A 447 27.34 12.86 10.97
N PRO A 448 26.89 12.32 12.12
CA PRO A 448 26.97 13.02 13.40
C PRO A 448 28.38 13.07 14.01
N PHE A 449 29.26 12.15 13.61
CA PHE A 449 30.62 12.08 14.16
C PHE A 449 31.68 12.08 13.07
N ILE A 450 32.80 12.74 13.36
CA ILE A 450 34.00 12.68 12.54
C ILE A 450 35.21 12.30 13.38
N SER A 451 36.06 11.45 12.84
CA SER A 451 37.39 11.15 13.41
C SER A 451 38.46 11.74 12.52
N ILE A 452 39.40 12.44 13.15
CA ILE A 452 40.59 12.97 12.48
C ILE A 452 41.78 12.33 13.18
N CYS A 453 42.52 11.52 12.44
CA CYS A 453 43.75 10.88 12.88
C CYS A 453 44.87 11.34 11.94
N GLY A 454 45.80 12.07 12.48
CA GLY A 454 47.06 12.43 11.81
C GLY A 454 48.24 11.67 12.42
N ASP A 455 49.47 12.10 12.13
CA ASP A 455 50.71 11.46 12.59
C ASP A 455 50.72 11.25 14.11
N THR A 456 50.28 12.24 14.88
CA THR A 456 50.24 12.21 16.34
C THR A 456 49.34 11.08 16.88
N GLU A 457 48.16 10.90 16.28
CA GLU A 457 47.23 9.84 16.66
C GLU A 457 47.77 8.47 16.29
N VAL A 458 48.43 8.36 15.15
CA VAL A 458 49.11 7.12 14.72
C VAL A 458 50.22 6.73 15.69
N GLU A 459 51.11 7.68 16.05
CA GLU A 459 52.22 7.47 16.97
C GLU A 459 51.72 7.14 18.40
N SER A 460 50.67 7.81 18.88
CA SER A 460 50.11 7.58 20.22
C SER A 460 49.09 6.44 20.28
N CYS A 461 48.85 5.70 19.19
CA CYS A 461 47.87 4.66 19.09
C CYS A 461 46.47 5.08 19.56
N SER A 462 46.05 6.30 19.18
CA SER A 462 44.78 6.88 19.60
C SER A 462 43.84 7.19 18.44
N VAL A 463 42.54 7.35 18.76
CA VAL A 463 41.48 7.73 17.82
C VAL A 463 40.70 8.89 18.45
N ASN A 464 40.72 10.04 17.81
CA ASN A 464 39.96 11.22 18.25
C ASN A 464 38.62 11.28 17.50
N ILE A 465 37.52 11.29 18.25
CA ILE A 465 36.17 11.38 17.69
C ILE A 465 35.50 12.65 18.16
N LYS A 466 34.99 13.43 17.21
CA LYS A 466 34.26 14.66 17.46
C LYS A 466 32.80 14.51 17.06
N ASN A 467 31.90 14.84 17.98
CA ASN A 467 30.49 15.00 17.71
C ASN A 467 30.26 16.35 16.99
N LEU A 468 29.75 16.30 15.77
CA LEU A 468 29.54 17.50 14.95
C LEU A 468 28.32 18.31 15.39
N ASN A 469 27.37 17.71 16.13
CA ASN A 469 26.19 18.40 16.63
C ASN A 469 26.46 19.16 17.94
N THR A 470 27.21 18.53 18.87
CA THR A 470 27.49 19.12 20.20
C THR A 470 28.85 19.79 20.32
N GLY A 471 29.78 19.47 19.40
CA GLY A 471 31.18 19.88 19.47
C GLY A 471 32.04 19.09 20.47
N GLU A 472 31.43 18.12 21.20
CA GLU A 472 32.17 17.26 22.13
C GLU A 472 33.22 16.43 21.38
N GLN A 473 34.42 16.37 21.95
CA GLN A 473 35.51 15.56 21.40
C GLN A 473 36.04 14.61 22.46
N LYS A 474 36.30 13.37 22.08
CA LYS A 474 36.83 12.34 22.96
C LYS A 474 37.90 11.52 22.25
N SER A 475 38.99 11.26 23.00
CA SER A 475 40.08 10.38 22.56
C SER A 475 39.93 8.99 23.16
N PHE A 476 40.25 8.01 22.37
CA PHE A 476 40.23 6.58 22.74
C PHE A 476 41.54 5.90 22.35
N ASN A 477 41.95 4.86 23.05
CA ASN A 477 42.96 3.96 22.49
C ASN A 477 42.40 3.24 21.25
N HIS A 478 43.18 3.04 20.21
CA HIS A 478 42.75 2.43 18.95
C HIS A 478 42.18 1.01 19.11
N ASN A 479 42.60 0.28 20.18
CA ASN A 479 42.10 -1.04 20.51
C ASN A 479 40.80 -1.02 21.35
N ASP A 480 40.41 0.14 21.88
CA ASP A 480 39.18 0.30 22.69
C ASP A 480 37.94 0.44 21.81
N ILE A 481 37.71 -0.57 20.97
CA ILE A 481 36.57 -0.58 20.03
C ILE A 481 35.23 -0.56 20.80
N ASP A 482 35.18 -1.17 21.99
CA ASP A 482 33.97 -1.21 22.82
C ASP A 482 33.67 0.17 23.42
N GLY A 483 34.68 0.90 23.91
CA GLY A 483 34.53 2.28 24.36
C GLY A 483 34.10 3.24 23.24
N ILE A 484 34.70 3.09 22.05
CA ILE A 484 34.29 3.85 20.85
C ILE A 484 32.80 3.54 20.51
N SER A 485 32.45 2.27 20.44
CA SER A 485 31.09 1.85 20.10
C SER A 485 30.06 2.39 21.11
N ALA A 486 30.35 2.27 22.41
CA ALA A 486 29.50 2.80 23.48
C ALA A 486 29.33 4.34 23.40
N PHE A 487 30.39 5.08 23.09
CA PHE A 487 30.34 6.53 22.90
C PHE A 487 29.42 6.92 21.72
N LEU A 488 29.58 6.26 20.59
CA LEU A 488 28.76 6.51 19.40
C LEU A 488 27.28 6.19 19.61
N VAL A 489 26.95 5.10 20.35
CA VAL A 489 25.58 4.69 20.63
C VAL A 489 24.91 5.61 21.66
N LYS A 490 25.61 5.92 22.77
CA LYS A 490 25.07 6.74 23.86
C LYS A 490 24.68 8.14 23.42
N ASN A 491 25.48 8.77 22.58
CA ASN A 491 25.25 10.14 22.13
C ASN A 491 24.21 10.28 21.00
N ILE A 492 23.66 9.17 20.50
CA ILE A 492 22.50 9.16 19.62
C ILE A 492 21.20 9.11 20.42
N SER A 493 21.21 8.43 21.57
CA SER A 493 20.03 8.26 22.45
C SER A 493 19.65 9.52 23.25
N GLN A 494 20.46 10.57 23.24
CA GLN A 494 20.18 11.80 24.00
C GLN A 494 19.37 12.85 23.25
N LYS A 495 18.93 12.55 22.01
CA LYS A 495 18.01 13.36 21.21
C LYS A 495 16.56 12.84 21.18
N GLY A 496 16.20 11.93 22.10
CA GLY A 496 14.83 11.39 22.25
C GLY A 496 14.05 12.08 23.35
#